data_d37daa5dffd8675683eb9d85bc542a21
#
_entry.id   d37daa5dffd8675683eb9d85bc542a21
#
_cell.length_a   1.000
_cell.length_b   1.000
_cell.length_c   1.000
_cell.angle_alpha   90.00
_cell.angle_beta   90.00
_cell.angle_gamma   90.00
#
_symmetry.space_group_name_H-M   'P 1'
#
loop_
_entity.id
_entity.type
_entity.pdbx_description
1 polymer ?
#
loop_
_entity_poly.entity_id
_entity_poly.type
_entity_poly.pdbx_seq_one_letter_code
_entity_poly.pdbx_strand_id
1 'polypeptide(L)'
;MQWLLDKQILVPGDWSETVQAEPGGWAFEYHNDFYPDNDDTAMALMALQTQFADDSERADSLPPEMNVTRQEPLADTADTAIDRLDRSTRAIERGLQWMLAMQNDDGGWGAFDRNNDSEFLCYVPFADHNAMIDPSTPDLTARVLESLGQLGMRVGDAAVDRAVAYVRSTQEPDGSWFGRWGVNYIYGTWQAVTGLVAVGVPADDPAVVAGVNWLLAHQQECGGWGESADTYKQPHLRGQGIATASQTAWALMGLIAAGLEQHPAVIRGIRYLTLMQEEDGTWEETEFTGTGFPKVFYLRYHYYPIYFPLLALSQWAKQVGPLLAPKPGTDHAFPAFPDPLHDVLPLAQAACRRAKVPARADVGTFARL
;
A
#
# COMPACT_ATOMS: atom_id res chain seq x y z
N MET A 1 -13.92 7.47 -9.73
CA MET A 1 -13.73 6.75 -11.01
C MET A 1 -13.47 7.70 -12.17
N GLN A 2 -14.41 8.56 -12.60
CA GLN A 2 -14.25 9.39 -13.81
C GLN A 2 -12.94 10.20 -13.82
N TRP A 3 -12.56 10.80 -12.70
CA TRP A 3 -11.33 11.56 -12.56
C TRP A 3 -10.07 10.72 -12.86
N LEU A 4 -10.00 9.47 -12.37
CA LEU A 4 -8.88 8.56 -12.69
C LEU A 4 -8.81 8.25 -14.18
N LEU A 5 -9.95 7.98 -14.83
CA LEU A 5 -10.01 7.73 -16.27
C LEU A 5 -9.55 8.93 -17.09
N ASP A 6 -9.88 10.14 -16.63
CA ASP A 6 -9.50 11.38 -17.31
C ASP A 6 -8.02 11.75 -17.07
N LYS A 7 -7.38 11.16 -16.05
CA LYS A 7 -5.97 11.38 -15.70
C LYS A 7 -5.02 10.32 -16.28
N GLN A 8 -5.52 9.30 -16.95
CA GLN A 8 -4.65 8.35 -17.64
C GLN A 8 -3.85 9.04 -18.74
N ILE A 9 -2.54 8.83 -18.72
CA ILE A 9 -1.63 9.40 -19.73
C ILE A 9 -1.71 8.55 -21.00
N LEU A 10 -2.15 9.18 -22.08
CA LEU A 10 -2.38 8.54 -23.38
C LEU A 10 -1.46 9.08 -24.48
N VAL A 11 -0.44 9.82 -24.08
CA VAL A 11 0.59 10.35 -24.99
C VAL A 11 1.95 9.80 -24.60
N PRO A 12 2.83 9.52 -25.58
CA PRO A 12 4.19 9.09 -25.28
C PRO A 12 4.96 10.17 -24.51
N GLY A 13 5.71 9.78 -23.48
CA GLY A 13 6.70 10.60 -22.78
C GLY A 13 8.12 10.17 -23.13
N ASP A 14 9.11 10.65 -22.38
CA ASP A 14 10.53 10.31 -22.54
C ASP A 14 10.82 8.82 -22.32
N TRP A 15 10.09 8.15 -21.45
CA TRP A 15 10.15 6.69 -21.26
C TRP A 15 10.02 5.90 -22.57
N SER A 16 9.28 6.44 -23.55
CA SER A 16 9.04 5.80 -24.86
C SER A 16 10.29 5.77 -25.77
N GLU A 17 11.34 6.50 -25.43
CA GLU A 17 12.62 6.40 -26.14
C GLU A 17 13.32 5.06 -25.87
N THR A 18 13.07 4.46 -24.71
CA THR A 18 13.72 3.21 -24.27
C THR A 18 12.75 2.03 -24.17
N VAL A 19 11.45 2.29 -24.02
CA VAL A 19 10.41 1.27 -23.84
C VAL A 19 9.39 1.35 -24.98
N GLN A 20 9.21 0.25 -25.71
CA GLN A 20 8.20 0.15 -26.77
C GLN A 20 6.89 -0.36 -26.16
N ALA A 21 6.02 0.55 -25.77
CA ALA A 21 4.69 0.26 -25.29
C ALA A 21 3.74 1.40 -25.66
N GLU A 22 2.43 1.09 -25.70
CA GLU A 22 1.41 2.13 -25.78
C GLU A 22 1.31 2.86 -24.42
N PRO A 23 1.08 4.19 -24.44
CA PRO A 23 0.86 4.95 -23.21
C PRO A 23 -0.37 4.45 -22.45
N GLY A 24 -0.28 4.45 -21.11
CA GLY A 24 -1.37 3.92 -20.30
C GLY A 24 -1.20 4.10 -18.79
N GLY A 25 -0.07 4.70 -18.34
CA GLY A 25 0.21 4.91 -16.93
C GLY A 25 -0.49 6.14 -16.33
N TRP A 26 -0.26 6.34 -15.03
CA TRP A 26 -0.68 7.54 -14.28
C TRP A 26 0.54 8.17 -13.62
N ALA A 27 0.48 9.50 -13.42
CA ALA A 27 1.55 10.26 -12.80
C ALA A 27 1.22 10.65 -11.36
N PHE A 28 2.25 10.76 -10.54
CA PHE A 28 2.17 11.20 -9.14
C PHE A 28 1.62 12.62 -8.98
N GLU A 29 1.92 13.52 -9.90
CA GLU A 29 1.53 14.92 -9.81
C GLU A 29 0.34 15.26 -10.71
N TYR A 30 -0.55 16.14 -10.23
CA TYR A 30 -1.76 16.56 -10.97
C TYR A 30 -1.50 17.22 -12.33
N HIS A 31 -0.32 17.80 -12.53
CA HIS A 31 0.06 18.55 -13.70
C HIS A 31 1.32 18.03 -14.38
N ASN A 32 1.68 16.77 -14.14
CA ASN A 32 2.85 16.13 -14.70
C ASN A 32 2.45 14.98 -15.63
N ASP A 33 1.97 15.32 -16.81
CA ASP A 33 1.52 14.34 -17.80
C ASP A 33 2.68 13.70 -18.60
N PHE A 34 3.95 14.05 -18.29
CA PHE A 34 5.13 13.53 -18.99
C PHE A 34 5.76 12.32 -18.30
N TYR A 35 5.55 12.17 -16.99
CA TYR A 35 6.23 11.17 -16.18
C TYR A 35 5.20 10.27 -15.48
N PRO A 36 4.61 9.31 -16.21
CA PRO A 36 3.85 8.24 -15.55
C PRO A 36 4.81 7.44 -14.69
N ASP A 37 4.33 6.99 -13.53
CA ASP A 37 5.12 6.14 -12.66
C ASP A 37 4.41 4.83 -12.33
N ASN A 38 5.22 3.85 -11.93
CA ASN A 38 4.73 2.50 -11.69
C ASN A 38 3.93 2.38 -10.39
N ASP A 39 4.19 3.20 -9.36
CA ASP A 39 3.45 3.16 -8.10
C ASP A 39 2.04 3.70 -8.26
N ASP A 40 1.90 4.90 -8.82
CA ASP A 40 0.58 5.52 -9.06
C ASP A 40 -0.21 4.73 -10.11
N THR A 41 0.46 4.17 -11.12
CA THR A 41 -0.20 3.27 -12.07
C THR A 41 -0.74 2.02 -11.38
N ALA A 42 0.04 1.36 -10.52
CA ALA A 42 -0.42 0.20 -9.76
C ALA A 42 -1.61 0.55 -8.86
N MET A 43 -1.55 1.70 -8.16
CA MET A 43 -2.63 2.17 -7.29
C MET A 43 -3.91 2.52 -8.08
N ALA A 44 -3.77 3.17 -9.24
CA ALA A 44 -4.89 3.49 -10.11
C ALA A 44 -5.57 2.22 -10.64
N LEU A 45 -4.80 1.24 -11.08
CA LEU A 45 -5.29 -0.06 -11.54
C LEU A 45 -6.06 -0.80 -10.45
N MET A 46 -5.54 -0.85 -9.22
CA MET A 46 -6.22 -1.46 -8.08
C MET A 46 -7.54 -0.76 -7.74
N ALA A 47 -7.55 0.57 -7.78
CA ALA A 47 -8.75 1.35 -7.53
C ALA A 47 -9.83 1.14 -8.60
N LEU A 48 -9.43 1.11 -9.87
CA LEU A 48 -10.34 0.84 -10.99
C LEU A 48 -10.90 -0.58 -10.94
N GLN A 49 -10.06 -1.58 -10.62
CA GLN A 49 -10.47 -2.98 -10.51
C GLN A 49 -11.44 -3.21 -9.34
N THR A 50 -11.20 -2.59 -8.19
CA THR A 50 -12.10 -2.69 -7.03
C THR A 50 -13.48 -2.14 -7.36
N GLN A 51 -13.55 -0.98 -8.00
CA GLN A 51 -14.83 -0.38 -8.41
C GLN A 51 -15.56 -1.21 -9.47
N PHE A 52 -14.80 -1.80 -10.40
CA PHE A 52 -15.35 -2.67 -11.42
C PHE A 52 -16.01 -3.91 -10.80
N ALA A 53 -15.38 -4.54 -9.81
CA ALA A 53 -15.94 -5.67 -9.08
C ALA A 53 -17.23 -5.29 -8.34
N ASP A 54 -17.24 -4.16 -7.62
CA ASP A 54 -18.41 -3.65 -6.90
C ASP A 54 -19.59 -3.36 -7.85
N ASP A 55 -19.31 -2.76 -9.01
CA ASP A 55 -20.34 -2.45 -10.02
C ASP A 55 -20.92 -3.72 -10.67
N SER A 56 -20.08 -4.74 -10.90
CA SER A 56 -20.51 -6.05 -11.41
C SER A 56 -21.40 -6.79 -10.42
N GLU A 57 -21.03 -6.86 -9.14
CA GLU A 57 -21.84 -7.48 -8.10
C GLU A 57 -23.20 -6.77 -7.91
N ARG A 58 -23.22 -5.44 -8.02
CA ARG A 58 -24.48 -4.66 -8.00
C ARG A 58 -25.35 -4.97 -9.22
N ALA A 59 -24.76 -5.10 -10.40
CA ALA A 59 -25.49 -5.44 -11.62
C ALA A 59 -26.14 -6.83 -11.52
N ASP A 60 -25.40 -7.81 -10.99
CA ASP A 60 -25.89 -9.17 -10.80
C ASP A 60 -26.95 -9.30 -9.69
N SER A 61 -26.96 -8.39 -8.73
CA SER A 61 -27.92 -8.36 -7.61
C SER A 61 -29.27 -7.75 -7.95
N LEU A 62 -29.43 -7.12 -9.13
CA LEU A 62 -30.69 -6.54 -9.57
C LEU A 62 -31.68 -7.65 -9.95
N PRO A 63 -32.93 -7.63 -9.42
CA PRO A 63 -33.94 -8.61 -9.77
C PRO A 63 -34.19 -8.65 -11.28
N PRO A 64 -34.37 -9.84 -11.89
CA PRO A 64 -34.65 -9.97 -13.34
C PRO A 64 -35.86 -9.17 -13.82
N GLU A 65 -36.77 -8.86 -12.94
CA GLU A 65 -38.00 -8.13 -13.21
C GLU A 65 -37.80 -6.64 -13.53
N MET A 66 -36.66 -6.04 -13.14
CA MET A 66 -36.32 -4.66 -13.53
C MET A 66 -35.83 -4.52 -14.98
N ASN A 67 -35.58 -5.61 -15.65
CA ASN A 67 -35.13 -5.62 -17.06
C ASN A 67 -36.28 -5.55 -18.08
N VAL A 68 -37.56 -5.51 -17.69
CA VAL A 68 -38.68 -5.72 -18.60
C VAL A 68 -39.68 -4.57 -18.70
N THR A 69 -39.55 -3.47 -17.99
CA THR A 69 -40.42 -2.29 -18.21
C THR A 69 -39.63 -1.10 -18.73
N ARG A 70 -39.25 -1.20 -20.01
CA ARG A 70 -38.93 0.00 -20.82
C ARG A 70 -40.23 0.73 -21.15
N GLN A 71 -40.57 1.72 -20.32
CA GLN A 71 -41.44 2.82 -20.78
C GLN A 71 -40.93 4.12 -20.19
N GLU A 72 -40.29 4.87 -21.07
CA GLU A 72 -39.92 6.29 -21.04
C GLU A 72 -38.58 6.71 -20.37
N PRO A 73 -37.97 7.85 -20.71
CA PRO A 73 -36.61 7.89 -21.25
C PRO A 73 -35.53 7.96 -20.17
N LEU A 74 -35.09 6.82 -19.71
CA LEU A 74 -33.84 6.62 -18.99
C LEU A 74 -32.73 6.10 -19.94
N ALA A 75 -32.84 6.42 -21.22
CA ALA A 75 -31.88 6.00 -22.26
C ALA A 75 -30.45 6.50 -21.97
N ASP A 76 -30.33 7.60 -21.22
CA ASP A 76 -29.04 8.21 -20.90
C ASP A 76 -28.23 7.45 -19.81
N THR A 77 -28.88 6.64 -18.96
CA THR A 77 -28.17 6.04 -17.80
C THR A 77 -27.58 4.66 -18.08
N ALA A 78 -28.20 3.85 -18.95
CA ALA A 78 -27.69 2.52 -19.30
C ALA A 78 -26.53 2.62 -20.31
N ASP A 79 -26.66 3.46 -21.33
CA ASP A 79 -25.57 3.72 -22.29
C ASP A 79 -24.35 4.37 -21.59
N THR A 80 -24.57 5.27 -20.64
CA THR A 80 -23.46 5.86 -19.83
C THR A 80 -22.81 4.86 -18.86
N ALA A 81 -23.50 3.83 -18.40
CA ALA A 81 -22.93 2.77 -17.57
C ALA A 81 -22.08 1.80 -18.40
N ILE A 82 -22.58 1.40 -19.58
CA ILE A 82 -21.85 0.53 -20.52
C ILE A 82 -20.60 1.25 -21.05
N ASP A 83 -20.71 2.53 -21.43
CA ASP A 83 -19.57 3.33 -21.87
C ASP A 83 -18.50 3.48 -20.79
N ARG A 84 -18.93 3.68 -19.53
CA ARG A 84 -17.99 3.74 -18.39
C ARG A 84 -17.27 2.41 -18.17
N LEU A 85 -17.99 1.31 -18.25
CA LEU A 85 -17.44 -0.04 -18.10
C LEU A 85 -16.39 -0.31 -19.17
N ASP A 86 -16.71 -0.02 -20.43
CA ASP A 86 -15.82 -0.19 -21.58
C ASP A 86 -14.58 0.73 -21.50
N ARG A 87 -14.75 1.97 -21.07
CA ARG A 87 -13.64 2.90 -20.81
C ARG A 87 -12.73 2.40 -19.67
N SER A 88 -13.32 1.88 -18.57
CA SER A 88 -12.55 1.35 -17.45
C SER A 88 -11.75 0.11 -17.85
N THR A 89 -12.36 -0.81 -18.60
CA THR A 89 -11.68 -2.00 -19.13
C THR A 89 -10.49 -1.62 -19.99
N ARG A 90 -10.69 -0.72 -20.96
CA ARG A 90 -9.59 -0.24 -21.82
C ARG A 90 -8.49 0.50 -21.04
N ALA A 91 -8.87 1.25 -20.01
CA ALA A 91 -7.89 1.95 -19.17
C ALA A 91 -7.04 0.96 -18.36
N ILE A 92 -7.67 -0.07 -17.79
CA ILE A 92 -6.98 -1.15 -17.07
C ILE A 92 -6.04 -1.92 -18.01
N GLU A 93 -6.51 -2.31 -19.20
CA GLU A 93 -5.70 -3.03 -20.17
C GLU A 93 -4.44 -2.24 -20.59
N ARG A 94 -4.59 -0.95 -20.91
CA ARG A 94 -3.46 -0.09 -21.29
C ARG A 94 -2.48 0.09 -20.15
N GLY A 95 -2.99 0.40 -18.95
CA GLY A 95 -2.16 0.58 -17.76
C GLY A 95 -1.37 -0.68 -17.42
N LEU A 96 -2.03 -1.84 -17.48
CA LEU A 96 -1.37 -3.13 -17.29
C LEU A 96 -0.27 -3.39 -18.32
N GLN A 97 -0.56 -3.15 -19.62
CA GLN A 97 0.43 -3.36 -20.68
C GLN A 97 1.63 -2.43 -20.51
N TRP A 98 1.39 -1.16 -20.19
CA TRP A 98 2.45 -0.19 -19.92
C TRP A 98 3.29 -0.61 -18.73
N MET A 99 2.68 -0.94 -17.60
CA MET A 99 3.37 -1.36 -16.38
C MET A 99 4.21 -2.63 -16.61
N LEU A 100 3.69 -3.62 -17.35
CA LEU A 100 4.45 -4.83 -17.70
C LEU A 100 5.66 -4.53 -18.60
N ALA A 101 5.55 -3.56 -19.51
CA ALA A 101 6.65 -3.15 -20.37
C ALA A 101 7.75 -2.41 -19.60
N MET A 102 7.41 -1.79 -18.47
CA MET A 102 8.36 -1.10 -17.58
C MET A 102 9.15 -2.05 -16.66
N GLN A 103 8.88 -3.36 -16.67
CA GLN A 103 9.63 -4.31 -15.86
C GLN A 103 11.12 -4.33 -16.24
N ASN A 104 11.99 -4.18 -15.25
CA ASN A 104 13.43 -4.24 -15.40
C ASN A 104 13.93 -5.66 -15.72
N ASP A 105 15.13 -5.76 -16.23
CA ASP A 105 15.75 -7.05 -16.60
C ASP A 105 16.03 -7.93 -15.36
N ASP A 106 16.22 -7.32 -14.19
CA ASP A 106 16.34 -8.01 -12.90
C ASP A 106 15.02 -8.58 -12.37
N GLY A 107 13.90 -8.25 -13.00
CA GLY A 107 12.55 -8.69 -12.65
C GLY A 107 11.78 -7.74 -11.75
N GLY A 108 12.38 -6.68 -11.23
CA GLY A 108 11.74 -5.64 -10.43
C GLY A 108 11.24 -4.46 -11.25
N TRP A 109 10.81 -3.41 -10.54
CA TRP A 109 10.42 -2.12 -11.11
C TRP A 109 11.09 -0.97 -10.36
N GLY A 110 11.61 0.01 -11.10
CA GLY A 110 11.83 1.38 -10.66
C GLY A 110 10.54 2.19 -10.70
N ALA A 111 10.55 3.42 -10.19
CA ALA A 111 9.35 4.25 -10.17
C ALA A 111 9.02 4.82 -11.56
N PHE A 112 10.02 5.35 -12.26
CA PHE A 112 9.83 6.13 -13.50
C PHE A 112 10.52 5.51 -14.71
N ASP A 113 11.68 4.89 -14.52
CA ASP A 113 12.55 4.43 -15.59
C ASP A 113 12.66 2.90 -15.64
N ARG A 114 13.02 2.41 -16.82
CA ARG A 114 13.36 1.01 -17.00
C ARG A 114 14.88 0.85 -17.15
N ASN A 115 15.47 -0.07 -16.35
CA ASN A 115 16.93 -0.41 -16.38
C ASN A 115 17.84 0.80 -16.13
N ASN A 116 17.39 1.79 -15.36
CA ASN A 116 18.19 2.94 -14.97
C ASN A 116 18.86 2.70 -13.61
N ASP A 117 19.86 1.81 -13.56
CA ASP A 117 20.50 1.30 -12.33
C ASP A 117 22.01 1.53 -12.27
N SER A 118 22.57 2.30 -13.21
CA SER A 118 24.02 2.51 -13.28
C SER A 118 24.57 3.32 -12.10
N GLU A 119 25.08 2.65 -11.08
CA GLU A 119 25.66 3.27 -9.88
C GLU A 119 26.73 4.33 -10.17
N PHE A 120 27.39 4.25 -11.33
CA PHE A 120 28.36 5.27 -11.77
C PHE A 120 27.75 6.66 -11.78
N LEU A 121 26.47 6.78 -12.12
CA LEU A 121 25.75 8.07 -12.17
C LEU A 121 25.62 8.71 -10.78
N CYS A 122 25.67 7.95 -9.68
CA CYS A 122 25.67 8.46 -8.32
C CYS A 122 26.93 9.23 -7.94
N TYR A 123 28.03 9.00 -8.66
CA TYR A 123 29.33 9.66 -8.42
C TYR A 123 29.53 10.92 -9.26
N VAL A 124 28.58 11.26 -10.11
CA VAL A 124 28.65 12.47 -10.94
C VAL A 124 28.46 13.70 -10.03
N PRO A 125 29.36 14.71 -10.07
CA PRO A 125 29.36 15.82 -9.11
C PRO A 125 28.09 16.67 -9.04
N PHE A 126 27.26 16.60 -10.07
CA PHE A 126 25.97 17.29 -10.16
C PHE A 126 24.77 16.32 -10.08
N ALA A 127 25.00 15.06 -9.73
CA ALA A 127 23.93 14.11 -9.43
C ALA A 127 23.17 14.60 -8.19
N ASP A 128 21.93 15.06 -8.38
CA ASP A 128 21.09 15.56 -7.30
C ASP A 128 20.57 14.38 -6.46
N HIS A 129 21.17 14.18 -5.29
CA HIS A 129 20.71 13.21 -4.28
C HIS A 129 20.55 11.75 -4.80
N ASN A 130 21.34 11.34 -5.78
CA ASN A 130 21.21 10.07 -6.52
C ASN A 130 19.91 9.98 -7.39
N ALA A 131 19.29 11.11 -7.69
CA ALA A 131 18.09 11.17 -8.53
C ALA A 131 18.34 10.83 -10.01
N MET A 132 19.59 10.59 -10.40
CA MET A 132 19.95 10.19 -11.76
C MET A 132 19.72 8.69 -12.05
N ILE A 133 19.42 7.89 -11.02
CA ILE A 133 19.12 6.46 -11.18
C ILE A 133 17.77 6.15 -10.53
N ASP A 134 17.11 5.16 -11.11
CA ASP A 134 15.83 4.65 -10.64
C ASP A 134 15.84 3.11 -10.65
N PRO A 135 16.63 2.49 -9.77
CA PRO A 135 16.74 1.04 -9.71
C PRO A 135 15.46 0.39 -9.21
N SER A 136 15.30 -0.89 -9.51
CA SER A 136 14.26 -1.71 -8.89
C SER A 136 14.33 -1.63 -7.37
N THR A 137 13.16 -1.58 -6.73
CA THR A 137 13.06 -1.62 -5.27
C THR A 137 12.04 -2.67 -4.81
N PRO A 138 12.25 -3.33 -3.66
CA PRO A 138 11.38 -4.40 -3.22
C PRO A 138 9.97 -3.92 -2.88
N ASP A 139 9.82 -2.75 -2.29
CA ASP A 139 8.53 -2.17 -1.94
C ASP A 139 7.68 -1.87 -3.18
N LEU A 140 8.26 -1.19 -4.17
CA LEU A 140 7.55 -0.88 -5.41
C LEU A 140 7.26 -2.14 -6.24
N THR A 141 8.25 -3.05 -6.37
CA THR A 141 8.03 -4.32 -7.07
C THR A 141 6.90 -5.13 -6.43
N ALA A 142 6.82 -5.12 -5.11
CA ALA A 142 5.76 -5.81 -4.37
C ALA A 142 4.40 -5.10 -4.53
N ARG A 143 4.37 -3.78 -4.63
CA ARG A 143 3.16 -3.02 -4.98
C ARG A 143 2.63 -3.40 -6.36
N VAL A 144 3.53 -3.50 -7.33
CA VAL A 144 3.16 -3.98 -8.67
C VAL A 144 2.63 -5.41 -8.60
N LEU A 145 3.27 -6.32 -7.85
CA LEU A 145 2.75 -7.67 -7.63
C LEU A 145 1.34 -7.67 -7.04
N GLU A 146 1.07 -6.82 -6.04
CA GLU A 146 -0.28 -6.68 -5.47
C GLU A 146 -1.30 -6.30 -6.54
N SER A 147 -0.98 -5.29 -7.36
CA SER A 147 -1.83 -4.86 -8.48
C SER A 147 -2.04 -5.98 -9.50
N LEU A 148 -0.97 -6.66 -9.94
CA LEU A 148 -1.05 -7.80 -10.85
C LEU A 148 -1.92 -8.93 -10.29
N GLY A 149 -1.79 -9.19 -8.98
CA GLY A 149 -2.61 -10.17 -8.27
C GLY A 149 -4.10 -9.81 -8.28
N GLN A 150 -4.46 -8.55 -8.06
CA GLN A 150 -5.84 -8.08 -8.14
C GLN A 150 -6.39 -8.15 -9.57
N LEU A 151 -5.54 -7.95 -10.57
CA LEU A 151 -5.89 -8.11 -11.99
C LEU A 151 -5.92 -9.58 -12.46
N GLY A 152 -5.72 -10.54 -11.56
CA GLY A 152 -5.86 -11.98 -11.85
C GLY A 152 -4.59 -12.67 -12.27
N MET A 153 -3.44 -11.99 -12.36
CA MET A 153 -2.15 -12.63 -12.65
C MET A 153 -1.63 -13.41 -11.43
N ARG A 154 -0.91 -14.49 -11.68
CA ARG A 154 -0.46 -15.42 -10.63
C ARG A 154 0.94 -15.95 -10.91
N VAL A 155 1.52 -16.60 -9.91
CA VAL A 155 2.72 -17.44 -10.07
C VAL A 155 2.49 -18.41 -11.22
N GLY A 156 3.44 -18.48 -12.13
CA GLY A 156 3.36 -19.14 -13.45
C GLY A 156 3.29 -18.16 -14.62
N ASP A 157 2.90 -16.91 -14.39
CA ASP A 157 3.03 -15.84 -15.38
C ASP A 157 4.48 -15.30 -15.36
N ALA A 158 5.12 -15.22 -16.52
CA ALA A 158 6.55 -14.93 -16.62
C ALA A 158 6.97 -13.61 -15.94
N ALA A 159 6.16 -12.56 -16.00
CA ALA A 159 6.45 -11.30 -15.34
C ALA A 159 6.34 -11.43 -13.81
N VAL A 160 5.31 -12.13 -13.33
CA VAL A 160 5.11 -12.43 -11.90
C VAL A 160 6.25 -13.27 -11.35
N ASP A 161 6.65 -14.32 -12.05
CA ASP A 161 7.73 -15.22 -11.60
C ASP A 161 9.07 -14.48 -11.44
N ARG A 162 9.40 -13.59 -12.38
CA ARG A 162 10.61 -12.75 -12.26
C ARG A 162 10.51 -11.79 -11.06
N ALA A 163 9.36 -11.15 -10.87
CA ALA A 163 9.15 -10.22 -9.77
C ALA A 163 9.19 -10.92 -8.39
N VAL A 164 8.57 -12.10 -8.28
CA VAL A 164 8.65 -12.94 -7.06
C VAL A 164 10.10 -13.34 -6.77
N ALA A 165 10.86 -13.70 -7.79
CA ALA A 165 12.29 -14.01 -7.63
C ALA A 165 13.09 -12.79 -7.15
N TYR A 166 12.82 -11.61 -7.72
CA TYR A 166 13.43 -10.36 -7.29
C TYR A 166 13.10 -10.03 -5.83
N VAL A 167 11.83 -10.01 -5.43
CA VAL A 167 11.40 -9.71 -4.05
C VAL A 167 12.04 -10.70 -3.06
N ARG A 168 12.11 -12.00 -3.39
CA ARG A 168 12.79 -12.99 -2.53
C ARG A 168 14.27 -12.71 -2.41
N SER A 169 14.95 -12.33 -3.50
CA SER A 169 16.38 -12.07 -3.51
C SER A 169 16.81 -10.84 -2.70
N THR A 170 15.87 -9.90 -2.50
CA THR A 170 16.10 -8.65 -1.77
C THR A 170 15.69 -8.72 -0.29
N GLN A 171 15.23 -9.89 0.19
CA GLN A 171 14.92 -10.07 1.60
C GLN A 171 16.17 -9.95 2.46
N GLU A 172 16.10 -9.16 3.51
CA GLU A 172 17.16 -9.00 4.48
C GLU A 172 17.34 -10.27 5.35
N PRO A 173 18.53 -10.51 5.91
CA PRO A 173 18.79 -11.71 6.71
C PRO A 173 17.88 -11.86 7.94
N ASP A 174 17.30 -10.77 8.45
CA ASP A 174 16.35 -10.78 9.58
C ASP A 174 14.90 -11.05 9.14
N GLY A 175 14.64 -11.18 7.84
CA GLY A 175 13.34 -11.46 7.26
C GLY A 175 12.57 -10.21 6.81
N SER A 176 13.08 -9.01 7.06
CA SER A 176 12.47 -7.77 6.61
C SER A 176 12.80 -7.42 5.15
N TRP A 177 12.15 -6.38 4.61
CA TRP A 177 12.51 -5.76 3.34
C TRP A 177 12.67 -4.25 3.50
N PHE A 178 13.62 -3.71 2.76
CA PHE A 178 13.87 -2.28 2.67
C PHE A 178 12.69 -1.56 2.01
N GLY A 179 12.32 -0.40 2.54
CA GLY A 179 11.33 0.52 1.97
C GLY A 179 12.00 1.74 1.37
N ARG A 180 11.88 1.91 0.04
CA ARG A 180 12.45 3.06 -0.67
C ARG A 180 11.55 4.29 -0.53
N TRP A 181 10.23 4.10 -0.62
CA TRP A 181 9.24 5.16 -0.72
C TRP A 181 8.48 5.46 0.59
N GLY A 182 8.53 4.53 1.53
CA GLY A 182 8.00 4.70 2.89
C GLY A 182 9.02 4.30 3.94
N VAL A 183 8.94 4.90 5.15
CA VAL A 183 9.84 4.66 6.27
C VAL A 183 9.42 3.39 7.00
N ASN A 184 10.26 2.45 7.05
CA ASN A 184 11.32 1.93 6.21
C ASN A 184 11.10 0.42 6.07
N TYR A 185 11.62 -0.40 7.01
CA TYR A 185 11.47 -1.87 6.96
C TYR A 185 10.06 -2.34 7.29
N ILE A 186 9.29 -1.62 8.11
CA ILE A 186 7.85 -1.91 8.30
C ILE A 186 7.11 -1.75 6.99
N TYR A 187 7.38 -0.65 6.25
CA TYR A 187 6.78 -0.38 4.95
C TYR A 187 7.15 -1.44 3.91
N GLY A 188 8.44 -1.67 3.71
CA GLY A 188 8.93 -2.65 2.74
C GLY A 188 8.45 -4.07 3.03
N THR A 189 8.45 -4.47 4.31
CA THR A 189 7.98 -5.81 4.71
C THR A 189 6.47 -5.98 4.50
N TRP A 190 5.67 -4.98 4.81
CA TRP A 190 4.25 -5.00 4.48
C TRP A 190 4.03 -5.20 2.99
N GLN A 191 4.64 -4.36 2.16
CA GLN A 191 4.50 -4.43 0.70
C GLN A 191 4.91 -5.82 0.17
N ALA A 192 6.08 -6.32 0.59
CA ALA A 192 6.58 -7.62 0.15
C ALA A 192 5.63 -8.76 0.51
N VAL A 193 5.16 -8.83 1.76
CA VAL A 193 4.22 -9.87 2.20
C VAL A 193 2.91 -9.79 1.41
N THR A 194 2.33 -8.59 1.27
CA THR A 194 1.07 -8.38 0.56
C THR A 194 1.19 -8.74 -0.92
N GLY A 195 2.24 -8.25 -1.60
CA GLY A 195 2.46 -8.50 -3.02
C GLY A 195 2.71 -9.98 -3.33
N LEU A 196 3.53 -10.66 -2.53
CA LEU A 196 3.78 -12.10 -2.70
C LEU A 196 2.49 -12.92 -2.56
N VAL A 197 1.71 -12.67 -1.52
CA VAL A 197 0.45 -13.39 -1.28
C VAL A 197 -0.59 -13.09 -2.35
N ALA A 198 -0.68 -11.84 -2.80
CA ALA A 198 -1.65 -11.42 -3.81
C ALA A 198 -1.51 -12.20 -5.14
N VAL A 199 -0.29 -12.56 -5.54
CA VAL A 199 -0.05 -13.35 -6.76
C VAL A 199 -0.08 -14.87 -6.52
N GLY A 200 -0.43 -15.33 -5.32
CA GLY A 200 -0.62 -16.73 -4.99
C GLY A 200 0.61 -17.43 -4.44
N VAL A 201 1.62 -16.70 -3.95
CA VAL A 201 2.67 -17.31 -3.11
C VAL A 201 2.00 -17.76 -1.80
N PRO A 202 2.16 -19.01 -1.37
CA PRO A 202 1.54 -19.51 -0.15
C PRO A 202 1.96 -18.74 1.10
N ALA A 203 1.05 -18.59 2.07
CA ALA A 203 1.35 -17.91 3.33
C ALA A 203 2.40 -18.64 4.19
N ASP A 204 2.60 -19.93 3.96
CA ASP A 204 3.64 -20.77 4.59
C ASP A 204 4.98 -20.78 3.82
N ASP A 205 5.09 -20.00 2.75
CA ASP A 205 6.37 -19.79 2.05
C ASP A 205 7.41 -19.21 3.02
N PRO A 206 8.66 -19.72 3.00
CA PRO A 206 9.69 -19.26 3.93
C PRO A 206 9.94 -17.76 3.95
N ALA A 207 9.85 -17.09 2.79
CA ALA A 207 10.02 -15.63 2.72
C ALA A 207 8.85 -14.88 3.37
N VAL A 208 7.62 -15.31 3.10
CA VAL A 208 6.41 -14.75 3.73
C VAL A 208 6.45 -14.96 5.25
N VAL A 209 6.75 -16.18 5.69
CA VAL A 209 6.86 -16.53 7.12
C VAL A 209 7.92 -15.69 7.83
N ALA A 210 9.08 -15.47 7.20
CA ALA A 210 10.15 -14.66 7.79
C ALA A 210 9.70 -13.19 7.97
N GLY A 211 9.06 -12.60 6.95
CA GLY A 211 8.52 -11.24 7.03
C GLY A 211 7.42 -11.07 8.08
N VAL A 212 6.49 -12.02 8.12
CA VAL A 212 5.43 -12.07 9.15
C VAL A 212 6.04 -12.15 10.56
N ASN A 213 7.00 -13.04 10.77
CA ASN A 213 7.67 -13.16 12.06
C ASN A 213 8.41 -11.89 12.45
N TRP A 214 9.02 -11.22 11.48
CA TRP A 214 9.69 -9.94 11.72
C TRP A 214 8.67 -8.87 12.17
N LEU A 215 7.54 -8.72 11.48
CA LEU A 215 6.47 -7.79 11.90
C LEU A 215 5.96 -8.12 13.31
N LEU A 216 5.69 -9.40 13.61
CA LEU A 216 5.23 -9.82 14.92
C LEU A 216 6.24 -9.50 16.04
N ALA A 217 7.53 -9.68 15.77
CA ALA A 217 8.61 -9.42 16.74
C ALA A 217 8.81 -7.91 17.02
N HIS A 218 8.39 -7.02 16.12
CA HIS A 218 8.56 -5.57 16.26
C HIS A 218 7.30 -4.84 16.72
N GLN A 219 6.24 -5.59 17.10
CA GLN A 219 5.09 -4.95 17.75
C GLN A 219 5.48 -4.41 19.12
N GLN A 220 5.15 -3.17 19.40
CA GLN A 220 5.43 -2.51 20.67
C GLN A 220 4.40 -2.87 21.74
N GLU A 221 4.72 -2.62 23.02
CA GLU A 221 3.84 -2.91 24.14
C GLU A 221 2.49 -2.19 24.05
N CYS A 222 2.44 -1.00 23.43
CA CYS A 222 1.20 -0.28 23.17
C CYS A 222 0.30 -0.94 22.12
N GLY A 223 0.78 -1.98 21.44
CA GLY A 223 0.07 -2.68 20.37
C GLY A 223 0.31 -2.10 18.96
N GLY A 224 0.94 -0.93 18.85
CA GLY A 224 1.29 -0.31 17.59
C GLY A 224 2.66 -0.73 17.06
N TRP A 225 3.00 -0.22 15.88
CA TRP A 225 4.31 -0.32 15.24
C TRP A 225 4.84 1.07 14.92
N GLY A 226 6.15 1.23 14.96
CA GLY A 226 6.81 2.48 14.62
C GLY A 226 8.29 2.32 14.37
N GLU A 227 8.78 3.05 13.38
CA GLU A 227 10.15 3.04 12.92
C GLU A 227 10.62 4.45 12.57
N SER A 228 11.83 4.80 13.03
CA SER A 228 12.43 6.09 12.73
C SER A 228 13.06 6.10 11.34
N ALA A 229 13.01 7.26 10.67
CA ALA A 229 13.77 7.50 9.44
C ALA A 229 15.30 7.37 9.62
N ASP A 230 15.79 7.39 10.87
CA ASP A 230 17.21 7.12 11.16
C ASP A 230 17.66 5.72 10.70
N THR A 231 16.76 4.78 10.55
CA THR A 231 17.02 3.41 10.07
C THR A 231 17.66 3.37 8.69
N TYR A 232 17.43 4.37 7.84
CA TYR A 232 18.13 4.50 6.56
C TYR A 232 19.66 4.71 6.71
N LYS A 233 20.10 5.28 7.83
CA LYS A 233 21.52 5.49 8.15
C LYS A 233 22.04 4.46 9.15
N GLN A 234 21.15 3.89 9.95
CA GLN A 234 21.45 2.99 11.05
C GLN A 234 20.54 1.75 10.98
N PRO A 235 20.81 0.80 10.07
CA PRO A 235 19.94 -0.36 9.87
C PRO A 235 19.71 -1.24 11.11
N HIS A 236 20.60 -1.16 12.11
CA HIS A 236 20.42 -1.87 13.38
C HIS A 236 19.23 -1.37 14.23
N LEU A 237 18.64 -0.22 13.86
CA LEU A 237 17.43 0.35 14.48
C LEU A 237 16.15 -0.07 13.76
N ARG A 238 16.18 -1.07 12.88
CA ARG A 238 15.01 -1.58 12.15
C ARG A 238 13.84 -1.84 13.09
N GLY A 239 12.65 -1.39 12.71
CA GLY A 239 11.43 -1.55 13.50
C GLY A 239 11.40 -0.79 14.83
N GLN A 240 12.33 0.14 15.06
CA GLN A 240 12.44 0.92 16.30
C GLN A 240 12.11 2.41 16.04
N GLY A 241 11.17 2.93 16.78
CA GLY A 241 10.69 4.31 16.68
C GLY A 241 9.42 4.53 17.51
N ILE A 242 8.84 5.70 17.40
CA ILE A 242 7.53 5.99 17.99
C ILE A 242 6.47 5.27 17.17
N ALA A 243 5.53 4.57 17.84
CA ALA A 243 4.41 3.96 17.15
C ALA A 243 3.55 5.02 16.47
N THR A 244 3.27 4.83 15.18
CA THR A 244 2.47 5.73 14.36
C THR A 244 1.22 5.02 13.84
N ALA A 245 0.21 5.78 13.48
CA ALA A 245 -1.01 5.23 12.89
C ALA A 245 -0.73 4.62 11.51
N SER A 246 0.06 5.30 10.67
CA SER A 246 0.43 4.82 9.33
C SER A 246 1.22 3.51 9.38
N GLN A 247 2.30 3.45 10.17
CA GLN A 247 3.15 2.26 10.25
C GLN A 247 2.44 1.09 10.95
N THR A 248 1.58 1.38 11.92
CA THR A 248 0.72 0.36 12.52
C THR A 248 -0.24 -0.22 11.47
N ALA A 249 -0.87 0.63 10.66
CA ALA A 249 -1.74 0.18 9.58
C ALA A 249 -1.00 -0.68 8.56
N TRP A 250 0.21 -0.30 8.16
CA TRP A 250 1.05 -1.09 7.24
C TRP A 250 1.35 -2.48 7.79
N ALA A 251 1.81 -2.57 9.04
CA ALA A 251 2.07 -3.85 9.68
C ALA A 251 0.80 -4.73 9.73
N LEU A 252 -0.35 -4.13 10.08
CA LEU A 252 -1.63 -4.82 10.12
C LEU A 252 -2.03 -5.36 8.74
N MET A 253 -1.91 -4.54 7.68
CA MET A 253 -2.26 -4.98 6.31
C MET A 253 -1.40 -6.15 5.86
N GLY A 254 -0.09 -6.15 6.14
CA GLY A 254 0.79 -7.29 5.86
C GLY A 254 0.39 -8.56 6.61
N LEU A 255 0.08 -8.45 7.90
CA LEU A 255 -0.35 -9.59 8.73
C LEU A 255 -1.73 -10.12 8.30
N ILE A 256 -2.66 -9.24 7.95
CA ILE A 256 -4.00 -9.61 7.45
C ILE A 256 -3.88 -10.31 6.10
N ALA A 257 -3.04 -9.80 5.19
CA ALA A 257 -2.79 -10.43 3.89
C ALA A 257 -2.24 -11.86 4.03
N ALA A 258 -1.45 -12.12 5.08
CA ALA A 258 -0.94 -13.44 5.41
C ALA A 258 -1.95 -14.34 6.17
N GLY A 259 -3.22 -13.92 6.34
CA GLY A 259 -4.27 -14.72 6.98
C GLY A 259 -4.23 -14.72 8.52
N LEU A 260 -3.64 -13.68 9.13
CA LEU A 260 -3.52 -13.58 10.58
C LEU A 260 -4.53 -12.59 11.21
N GLU A 261 -5.67 -12.37 10.58
CA GLU A 261 -6.69 -11.41 11.05
C GLU A 261 -7.21 -11.66 12.47
N GLN A 262 -7.09 -12.91 12.96
CA GLN A 262 -7.48 -13.29 14.32
C GLN A 262 -6.29 -13.41 15.29
N HIS A 263 -5.06 -13.18 14.81
CA HIS A 263 -3.88 -13.29 15.65
C HIS A 263 -3.89 -12.21 16.76
N PRO A 264 -3.48 -12.52 18.00
CA PRO A 264 -3.50 -11.56 19.11
C PRO A 264 -2.75 -10.25 18.83
N ALA A 265 -1.68 -10.29 18.04
CA ALA A 265 -0.96 -9.08 17.63
C ALA A 265 -1.82 -8.19 16.73
N VAL A 266 -2.56 -8.76 15.78
CA VAL A 266 -3.47 -8.00 14.91
C VAL A 266 -4.56 -7.35 15.76
N ILE A 267 -5.19 -8.10 16.66
CA ILE A 267 -6.22 -7.56 17.58
C ILE A 267 -5.67 -6.39 18.41
N ARG A 268 -4.44 -6.51 18.95
CA ARG A 268 -3.80 -5.39 19.68
C ARG A 268 -3.55 -4.18 18.78
N GLY A 269 -3.13 -4.39 17.53
CA GLY A 269 -2.92 -3.30 16.57
C GLY A 269 -4.21 -2.59 16.17
N ILE A 270 -5.27 -3.34 15.89
CA ILE A 270 -6.62 -2.79 15.64
C ILE A 270 -7.07 -1.95 16.84
N ARG A 271 -6.88 -2.48 18.05
CA ARG A 271 -7.18 -1.75 19.29
C ARG A 271 -6.36 -0.48 19.42
N TYR A 272 -5.05 -0.52 19.10
CA TYR A 272 -4.19 0.66 19.09
C TYR A 272 -4.78 1.74 18.16
N LEU A 273 -5.10 1.41 16.91
CA LEU A 273 -5.69 2.37 15.98
C LEU A 273 -7.00 2.96 16.50
N THR A 274 -7.89 2.12 17.03
CA THR A 274 -9.17 2.57 17.58
C THR A 274 -9.02 3.51 18.78
N LEU A 275 -8.02 3.23 19.65
CA LEU A 275 -7.77 4.04 20.85
C LEU A 275 -7.04 5.36 20.56
N MET A 276 -6.27 5.38 19.48
CA MET A 276 -5.50 6.58 19.08
C MET A 276 -6.25 7.46 18.10
N GLN A 277 -7.47 7.07 17.70
CA GLN A 277 -8.33 7.90 16.86
C GLN A 277 -8.82 9.11 17.65
N GLU A 278 -8.68 10.30 17.08
CA GLU A 278 -9.16 11.55 17.65
C GLU A 278 -10.70 11.68 17.51
N GLU A 279 -11.31 12.60 18.23
CA GLU A 279 -12.77 12.80 18.21
C GLU A 279 -13.32 13.17 16.83
N ASP A 280 -12.49 13.80 15.98
CA ASP A 280 -12.85 14.17 14.61
C ASP A 280 -12.67 13.00 13.60
N GLY A 281 -12.25 11.82 14.08
CA GLY A 281 -12.06 10.62 13.26
C GLY A 281 -10.68 10.52 12.63
N THR A 282 -9.76 11.46 12.87
CA THR A 282 -8.38 11.45 12.35
C THR A 282 -7.40 10.81 13.34
N TRP A 283 -6.13 10.74 12.95
CA TRP A 283 -5.01 10.32 13.81
C TRP A 283 -3.91 11.37 13.76
N GLU A 284 -3.40 11.76 14.93
CA GLU A 284 -2.24 12.63 15.02
C GLU A 284 -0.95 11.83 14.73
N GLU A 285 -0.14 12.32 13.80
CA GLU A 285 1.15 11.74 13.46
C GLU A 285 2.15 12.88 13.18
N THR A 286 3.22 12.94 13.96
CA THR A 286 4.26 13.98 13.86
C THR A 286 5.51 13.46 13.16
N GLU A 287 5.67 12.16 13.05
CA GLU A 287 6.81 11.47 12.46
C GLU A 287 6.79 11.55 10.94
N PHE A 288 7.97 11.52 10.34
CA PHE A 288 8.10 11.36 8.89
C PHE A 288 7.97 9.88 8.53
N THR A 289 6.93 9.55 7.81
CA THR A 289 6.63 8.18 7.36
C THR A 289 6.81 7.99 5.86
N GLY A 290 6.98 9.06 5.10
CA GLY A 290 7.35 9.04 3.69
C GLY A 290 8.80 9.46 3.47
N THR A 291 9.35 9.14 2.31
CA THR A 291 10.68 9.58 1.89
C THR A 291 10.66 10.03 0.44
N GLY A 292 11.28 11.17 0.16
CA GLY A 292 11.61 11.54 -1.19
C GLY A 292 12.90 10.84 -1.65
N PHE A 293 14.00 11.08 -0.94
CA PHE A 293 15.27 10.38 -1.16
C PHE A 293 15.83 9.86 0.16
N PRO A 294 16.00 8.54 0.33
CA PRO A 294 16.58 7.94 1.54
C PRO A 294 17.89 8.60 1.92
N LYS A 295 18.08 8.90 3.21
CA LYS A 295 19.23 9.59 3.79
C LYS A 295 19.33 11.08 3.47
N VAL A 296 18.51 11.63 2.60
CA VAL A 296 18.52 13.02 2.16
C VAL A 296 17.38 13.82 2.76
N PHE A 297 16.14 13.51 2.39
CA PHE A 297 14.97 14.15 2.97
C PHE A 297 13.78 13.20 3.11
N TYR A 298 12.93 13.51 4.08
CA TYR A 298 11.76 12.71 4.44
C TYR A 298 10.51 13.57 4.37
N LEU A 299 9.38 12.90 4.14
CA LEU A 299 8.09 13.53 3.92
C LEU A 299 7.10 13.11 5.00
N ARG A 300 6.26 14.05 5.40
CA ARG A 300 5.08 13.78 6.20
C ARG A 300 3.85 14.03 5.35
N TYR A 301 3.25 12.96 4.87
CA TYR A 301 2.02 13.03 4.09
C TYR A 301 0.83 13.16 5.03
N HIS A 302 0.07 14.25 4.91
CA HIS A 302 -1.06 14.53 5.80
C HIS A 302 -2.18 13.51 5.73
N TYR A 303 -2.32 12.81 4.61
CA TYR A 303 -3.37 11.80 4.41
C TYR A 303 -2.94 10.40 4.83
N TYR A 304 -1.65 10.10 4.98
CA TYR A 304 -1.17 8.79 5.43
C TYR A 304 -1.81 8.34 6.73
N PRO A 305 -1.81 9.16 7.80
CA PRO A 305 -2.45 8.78 9.07
C PRO A 305 -3.98 8.76 9.01
N ILE A 306 -4.59 9.03 7.88
CA ILE A 306 -6.05 8.95 7.69
C ILE A 306 -6.40 7.71 6.89
N TYR A 307 -5.94 7.61 5.64
CA TYR A 307 -6.42 6.54 4.76
C TYR A 307 -5.81 5.17 5.05
N PHE A 308 -4.55 5.08 5.51
CA PHE A 308 -3.97 3.77 5.86
C PHE A 308 -4.64 3.11 7.06
N PRO A 309 -4.89 3.82 8.19
CA PRO A 309 -5.68 3.25 9.27
C PRO A 309 -7.08 2.81 8.84
N LEU A 310 -7.78 3.64 8.06
CA LEU A 310 -9.11 3.29 7.53
C LEU A 310 -9.06 2.06 6.63
N LEU A 311 -8.04 1.94 5.77
CA LEU A 311 -7.85 0.79 4.90
C LEU A 311 -7.59 -0.48 5.70
N ALA A 312 -6.68 -0.44 6.68
CA ALA A 312 -6.37 -1.59 7.53
C ALA A 312 -7.59 -2.05 8.35
N LEU A 313 -8.33 -1.11 8.95
CA LEU A 313 -9.57 -1.39 9.68
C LEU A 313 -10.64 -1.98 8.77
N SER A 314 -10.79 -1.47 7.55
CA SER A 314 -11.75 -1.97 6.56
C SER A 314 -11.39 -3.39 6.08
N GLN A 315 -10.12 -3.65 5.78
CA GLN A 315 -9.65 -4.98 5.40
C GLN A 315 -9.89 -6.00 6.53
N TRP A 316 -9.53 -5.64 7.77
CA TRP A 316 -9.79 -6.48 8.93
C TRP A 316 -11.28 -6.76 9.11
N ALA A 317 -12.13 -5.73 9.05
CA ALA A 317 -13.57 -5.87 9.21
C ALA A 317 -14.20 -6.76 8.12
N LYS A 318 -13.72 -6.70 6.89
CA LYS A 318 -14.16 -7.59 5.80
C LYS A 318 -13.84 -9.04 6.08
N GLN A 319 -12.66 -9.34 6.66
CA GLN A 319 -12.24 -10.70 6.96
C GLN A 319 -12.96 -11.29 8.17
N VAL A 320 -13.16 -10.51 9.23
CA VAL A 320 -13.78 -11.01 10.46
C VAL A 320 -15.31 -10.84 10.50
N GLY A 321 -15.86 -9.90 9.70
CA GLY A 321 -17.29 -9.62 9.69
C GLY A 321 -18.18 -10.84 9.47
N PRO A 322 -17.88 -11.74 8.51
CA PRO A 322 -18.62 -13.00 8.34
C PRO A 322 -18.54 -13.95 9.55
N LEU A 323 -17.44 -13.89 10.32
CA LEU A 323 -17.22 -14.72 11.52
C LEU A 323 -18.01 -14.19 12.73
N LEU A 324 -18.27 -12.87 12.75
CA LEU A 324 -19.00 -12.18 13.81
C LEU A 324 -20.51 -12.07 13.50
N ALA A 325 -20.93 -12.38 12.28
CA ALA A 325 -22.35 -12.36 11.91
C ALA A 325 -23.13 -13.34 12.77
N PRO A 326 -24.27 -12.94 13.41
CA PRO A 326 -25.08 -13.85 14.18
C PRO A 326 -25.58 -14.99 13.30
N LYS A 327 -25.41 -16.23 13.74
CA LYS A 327 -25.98 -17.39 13.04
C LYS A 327 -27.50 -17.22 12.97
N PRO A 328 -28.14 -17.48 11.82
CA PRO A 328 -29.59 -17.39 11.72
C PRO A 328 -30.27 -18.21 12.81
N GLY A 329 -31.07 -17.57 13.67
CA GLY A 329 -31.80 -18.20 14.75
C GLY A 329 -31.18 -18.08 16.15
N THR A 330 -30.11 -17.34 16.34
CA THR A 330 -29.58 -17.02 17.67
C THR A 330 -29.87 -15.55 18.01
N ASP A 331 -30.78 -15.32 18.93
CA ASP A 331 -31.07 -14.00 19.55
C ASP A 331 -29.91 -13.64 20.53
N HIS A 332 -28.71 -13.51 20.03
CA HIS A 332 -27.60 -13.02 20.84
C HIS A 332 -27.19 -11.65 20.32
N ALA A 333 -27.50 -10.62 21.14
CA ALA A 333 -26.77 -9.35 21.08
C ALA A 333 -25.28 -9.65 20.93
N PHE A 334 -24.59 -8.89 20.08
CA PHE A 334 -23.12 -8.93 19.98
C PHE A 334 -22.57 -9.09 21.40
N PRO A 335 -21.69 -10.08 21.67
CA PRO A 335 -21.02 -10.10 22.93
C PRO A 335 -20.38 -8.72 23.07
N ALA A 336 -20.83 -7.95 24.05
CA ALA A 336 -20.14 -6.74 24.42
C ALA A 336 -18.67 -7.19 24.59
N PHE A 337 -17.78 -6.64 23.77
CA PHE A 337 -16.36 -6.82 24.03
C PHE A 337 -16.21 -6.51 25.52
N PRO A 338 -15.69 -7.45 26.35
CA PRO A 338 -15.51 -7.15 27.75
C PRO A 338 -14.80 -5.82 27.78
N ASP A 339 -15.42 -4.84 28.41
CA ASP A 339 -14.88 -3.51 28.56
C ASP A 339 -13.81 -3.51 29.69
N PRO A 340 -12.57 -3.90 29.39
CA PRO A 340 -11.44 -3.69 30.28
C PRO A 340 -10.81 -2.31 30.03
N LEU A 341 -11.50 -1.47 29.22
CA LEU A 341 -10.91 -0.27 28.63
C LEU A 341 -11.03 0.96 29.49
N HIS A 342 -12.06 1.02 30.35
CA HIS A 342 -12.32 2.23 31.13
C HIS A 342 -11.17 2.56 32.11
N ASP A 343 -10.47 1.56 32.62
CA ASP A 343 -9.42 1.76 33.62
C ASP A 343 -7.98 1.80 33.04
N VAL A 344 -7.79 1.36 31.77
CA VAL A 344 -6.46 1.25 31.14
C VAL A 344 -6.23 2.34 30.11
N LEU A 345 -7.29 2.99 29.62
CA LEU A 345 -7.23 4.03 28.56
C LEU A 345 -6.25 5.18 28.90
N PRO A 346 -6.31 5.78 30.10
CA PRO A 346 -5.40 6.87 30.45
C PRO A 346 -3.95 6.42 30.60
N LEU A 347 -3.72 5.16 31.00
CA LEU A 347 -2.39 4.59 31.21
C LEU A 347 -1.73 4.20 29.89
N ALA A 348 -2.49 3.63 28.95
CA ALA A 348 -1.97 3.27 27.60
C ALA A 348 -1.65 4.51 26.77
N GLN A 349 -2.53 5.52 26.78
CA GLN A 349 -2.24 6.82 26.13
C GLN A 349 -1.05 7.52 26.78
N ALA A 350 -0.93 7.48 28.11
CA ALA A 350 0.20 8.06 28.82
C ALA A 350 1.49 7.26 28.59
N ALA A 351 1.46 5.95 28.42
CA ALA A 351 2.61 5.13 28.10
C ALA A 351 3.12 5.39 26.66
N CYS A 352 2.21 5.44 25.69
CA CYS A 352 2.56 5.83 24.31
C CYS A 352 3.11 7.26 24.20
N ARG A 353 2.57 8.20 25.00
CA ARG A 353 3.06 9.59 25.06
C ARG A 353 4.35 9.74 25.90
N ARG A 354 4.65 8.83 26.85
CA ARG A 354 5.85 8.85 27.68
C ARG A 354 7.06 8.17 27.06
N ALA A 355 6.89 7.39 26.01
CA ALA A 355 8.00 6.87 25.21
C ALA A 355 8.68 7.97 24.36
N LYS A 356 8.53 9.24 24.74
CA LYS A 356 9.32 10.34 24.18
C LYS A 356 10.78 10.10 24.50
N VAL A 357 11.55 9.73 23.49
CA VAL A 357 13.00 9.82 23.47
C VAL A 357 13.38 11.26 23.90
N PRO A 358 14.42 11.46 24.72
CA PRO A 358 14.80 12.77 25.20
C PRO A 358 15.04 13.73 24.03
N ALA A 359 14.53 14.96 24.17
CA ALA A 359 14.64 16.02 23.21
C ALA A 359 16.08 16.13 22.68
N ARG A 360 16.25 15.96 21.37
CA ARG A 360 17.51 16.26 20.70
C ARG A 360 17.80 17.77 20.82
N ALA A 361 19.04 18.08 21.15
CA ALA A 361 19.62 19.38 20.96
C ALA A 361 19.52 19.80 19.48
N ASP A 362 19.15 21.04 19.28
CA ASP A 362 19.15 21.88 18.08
C ASP A 362 19.71 21.22 16.79
N VAL A 363 18.85 20.91 15.84
CA VAL A 363 19.19 20.86 14.42
C VAL A 363 18.63 22.13 13.78
N GLY A 364 19.55 22.97 13.35
CA GLY A 364 19.32 24.31 12.83
C GLY A 364 18.28 24.33 11.69
N THR A 365 17.57 25.40 11.75
CA THR A 365 16.69 26.02 10.79
C THR A 365 17.13 25.81 9.32
N PHE A 366 16.39 25.02 8.55
CA PHE A 366 16.25 25.21 7.12
C PHE A 366 14.75 25.26 6.81
N ALA A 367 14.25 26.49 6.85
CA ALA A 367 12.95 26.81 6.31
C ALA A 367 13.15 27.72 5.09
N ARG A 368 12.36 27.52 4.09
CA ARG A 368 12.13 28.35 2.90
C ARG A 368 13.06 28.08 1.71
N LEU A 369 12.58 27.25 0.84
CA LEU A 369 12.39 27.59 -0.59
C LEU A 369 11.14 26.83 -1.06
#